data_fdca56e19f3e097709b7a52ea61d5136
#
_entry.id   fdca56e19f3e097709b7a52ea61d5136
#
_cell.length_a   1.000
_cell.length_b   1.000
_cell.length_c   1.000
_cell.angle_alpha   90.00
_cell.angle_beta   90.00
_cell.angle_gamma   90.00
#
_symmetry.space_group_name_H-M   'P 1'
#
loop_
_entity.id
_entity.type
_entity.pdbx_description
1 polymer ?
#
loop_
_entity_poly.entity_id
_entity_poly.type
_entity_poly.pdbx_seq_one_letter_code
_entity_poly.pdbx_strand_id
1 'polypeptide(L)'
;MFKSLRARILISHLAVIMLVFSLTFAVAFIPVRNVQTHLEIRRLEDYSAPVVVQTGFALNRPALMSSVNDILDIQAKQLKVRLILLNQRGEVLHDTKPEDPLSIEAKDRLYLASLQLRVRAENAGTLSRLTQQDRDIYIGKIGGQRALITIVSQVEGRYVAIIAPTGAPLFRELVLPLLLALGVALLAAVIATIFLSRSIALPITRLTQAADGVAGGDLNRTVPEQGDGEVGRLVHSFNEMVRRLRITYESQRRLLANIAHELRTPLTSIQGYAQGLSDGIFETEQQRQQALETIGQESERVNNLLIQILELARLESGQSGPQPHEIDVDDIVARVLRRHRVEADTGGIELISPTSRAQTIVADEAMIDQAIDNLVRNAIRHTPEGGSVAVGLATLRDAERNATGVRVSVTDTGSGIPEEAIPHIFDRFYRANGHDGSTTGPQSGFGLGLAIVREIAVNHGGTVNVASEIGKGTTFTIDLPSVQKR
;
A
#
# COMPACT_ATOMS: atom_id res chain seq x y z
N MET A 1 -17.31 16.31 14.15
CA MET A 1 -16.97 15.61 12.90
C MET A 1 -15.68 14.84 13.13
N PHE A 2 -15.70 13.53 13.01
CA PHE A 2 -14.59 12.65 13.41
C PHE A 2 -13.34 12.88 12.56
N LYS A 3 -12.26 13.36 13.17
CA LYS A 3 -11.01 13.71 12.47
C LYS A 3 -10.11 12.48 12.14
N SER A 4 -10.33 11.32 12.77
CA SER A 4 -9.48 10.15 12.54
C SER A 4 -10.04 9.21 11.46
N LEU A 5 -9.18 8.75 10.56
CA LEU A 5 -9.50 7.77 9.52
C LEU A 5 -10.13 6.49 10.12
N ARG A 6 -9.63 6.05 11.29
CA ARG A 6 -10.16 4.89 12.03
C ARG A 6 -11.62 5.04 12.41
N ALA A 7 -11.98 6.21 12.95
CA ALA A 7 -13.38 6.48 13.34
C ALA A 7 -14.31 6.51 12.13
N ARG A 8 -13.85 7.05 10.98
CA ARG A 8 -14.63 7.06 9.73
C ARG A 8 -14.84 5.65 9.18
N ILE A 9 -13.80 4.81 9.17
CA ILE A 9 -13.90 3.41 8.73
C ILE A 9 -14.86 2.63 9.65
N LEU A 10 -14.72 2.76 10.97
CA LEU A 10 -15.58 2.08 11.93
C LEU A 10 -17.06 2.48 11.76
N ILE A 11 -17.33 3.78 11.64
CA ILE A 11 -18.69 4.28 11.47
C ILE A 11 -19.28 3.85 10.14
N SER A 12 -18.52 3.89 9.05
CA SER A 12 -19.02 3.46 7.73
C SER A 12 -19.36 1.97 7.71
N HIS A 13 -18.53 1.10 8.30
CA HIS A 13 -18.81 -0.33 8.39
C HIS A 13 -20.02 -0.62 9.29
N LEU A 14 -20.11 0.07 10.45
CA LEU A 14 -21.26 -0.06 11.33
C LEU A 14 -22.56 0.40 10.65
N ALA A 15 -22.50 1.50 9.90
CA ALA A 15 -23.65 2.01 9.16
C ALA A 15 -24.10 1.05 8.05
N VAL A 16 -23.16 0.47 7.29
CA VAL A 16 -23.46 -0.53 6.25
C VAL A 16 -24.09 -1.78 6.85
N ILE A 17 -23.57 -2.30 7.97
CA ILE A 17 -24.10 -3.48 8.64
C ILE A 17 -25.49 -3.21 9.19
N MET A 18 -25.72 -2.06 9.83
CA MET A 18 -27.03 -1.66 10.30
C MET A 18 -28.05 -1.51 9.14
N LEU A 19 -27.61 -0.95 8.02
CA LEU A 19 -28.44 -0.82 6.84
C LEU A 19 -28.83 -2.20 6.25
N VAL A 20 -27.85 -3.08 6.04
CA VAL A 20 -28.06 -4.44 5.52
C VAL A 20 -28.96 -5.23 6.46
N PHE A 21 -28.70 -5.17 7.77
CA PHE A 21 -29.54 -5.84 8.76
C PHE A 21 -30.96 -5.30 8.77
N SER A 22 -31.16 -3.98 8.76
CA SER A 22 -32.48 -3.36 8.71
C SER A 22 -33.26 -3.75 7.46
N LEU A 23 -32.58 -3.80 6.31
CA LEU A 23 -33.17 -4.23 5.04
C LEU A 23 -33.53 -5.71 5.07
N THR A 24 -32.63 -6.57 5.54
CA THR A 24 -32.87 -8.02 5.65
C THR A 24 -34.00 -8.32 6.62
N PHE A 25 -34.05 -7.62 7.75
CA PHE A 25 -35.13 -7.72 8.73
C PHE A 25 -36.47 -7.30 8.12
N ALA A 26 -36.53 -6.18 7.41
CA ALA A 26 -37.74 -5.71 6.76
C ALA A 26 -38.24 -6.68 5.69
N VAL A 27 -37.33 -7.17 4.84
CA VAL A 27 -37.64 -8.13 3.76
C VAL A 27 -38.10 -9.49 4.34
N ALA A 28 -37.52 -9.94 5.44
CA ALA A 28 -37.92 -11.20 6.07
C ALA A 28 -39.21 -11.07 6.90
N PHE A 29 -39.41 -9.95 7.60
CA PHE A 29 -40.51 -9.75 8.53
C PHE A 29 -41.87 -9.62 7.83
N ILE A 30 -41.94 -8.89 6.70
CA ILE A 30 -43.20 -8.64 5.98
C ILE A 30 -43.81 -9.93 5.44
N PRO A 31 -43.10 -10.80 4.69
CA PRO A 31 -43.66 -12.07 4.18
C PRO A 31 -43.98 -13.05 5.30
N VAL A 32 -43.18 -13.13 6.35
CA VAL A 32 -43.46 -14.04 7.48
C VAL A 32 -44.79 -13.67 8.16
N ARG A 33 -45.05 -12.39 8.37
CA ARG A 33 -46.32 -11.90 8.94
C ARG A 33 -47.52 -12.27 8.03
N ASN A 34 -47.38 -12.12 6.71
CA ASN A 34 -48.44 -12.43 5.77
C ASN A 34 -48.67 -13.93 5.68
N VAL A 35 -47.62 -14.75 5.59
CA VAL A 35 -47.71 -16.21 5.57
C VAL A 35 -48.35 -16.74 6.86
N GLN A 36 -48.00 -16.17 8.03
CA GLN A 36 -48.59 -16.57 9.29
C GLN A 36 -50.10 -16.33 9.29
N THR A 37 -50.54 -15.16 8.85
CA THR A 37 -51.96 -14.83 8.77
C THR A 37 -52.71 -15.78 7.83
N HIS A 38 -52.13 -16.10 6.66
CA HIS A 38 -52.72 -17.05 5.71
C HIS A 38 -52.77 -18.48 6.25
N LEU A 39 -51.73 -18.92 6.96
CA LEU A 39 -51.72 -20.26 7.58
C LEU A 39 -52.75 -20.37 8.71
N GLU A 40 -52.93 -19.33 9.51
CA GLU A 40 -53.96 -19.27 10.55
C GLU A 40 -55.38 -19.31 9.95
N ILE A 41 -55.59 -18.57 8.85
CA ILE A 41 -56.89 -18.60 8.14
C ILE A 41 -57.16 -20.01 7.59
N ARG A 42 -56.21 -20.67 6.91
CA ARG A 42 -56.37 -22.02 6.41
C ARG A 42 -56.64 -23.04 7.53
N ARG A 43 -55.97 -22.94 8.66
CA ARG A 43 -56.25 -23.81 9.82
C ARG A 43 -57.68 -23.63 10.34
N LEU A 44 -58.20 -22.42 10.34
CA LEU A 44 -59.60 -22.15 10.70
C LEU A 44 -60.56 -22.79 9.70
N GLU A 45 -60.28 -22.73 8.42
CA GLU A 45 -61.05 -23.39 7.37
C GLU A 45 -61.04 -24.90 7.57
N ASP A 46 -59.87 -25.52 7.83
CA ASP A 46 -59.77 -26.98 8.10
C ASP A 46 -60.55 -27.42 9.34
N TYR A 47 -60.56 -26.59 10.41
CA TYR A 47 -61.36 -26.88 11.61
C TYR A 47 -62.87 -26.74 11.39
N SER A 48 -63.26 -25.90 10.45
CA SER A 48 -64.69 -25.63 10.21
C SER A 48 -65.44 -26.79 9.59
N ALA A 49 -64.82 -27.60 8.73
CA ALA A 49 -65.46 -28.70 8.06
C ALA A 49 -65.97 -29.80 9.02
N PRO A 50 -65.14 -30.34 9.94
CA PRO A 50 -65.65 -31.37 10.88
C PRO A 50 -66.63 -30.78 11.87
N VAL A 51 -66.51 -29.50 12.29
CA VAL A 51 -67.48 -28.87 13.17
C VAL A 51 -68.84 -28.77 12.50
N VAL A 52 -68.92 -28.34 11.23
CA VAL A 52 -70.16 -28.21 10.45
C VAL A 52 -70.83 -29.55 10.30
N VAL A 53 -70.09 -30.59 9.88
CA VAL A 53 -70.63 -31.90 9.61
C VAL A 53 -71.20 -32.54 10.88
N GLN A 54 -70.43 -32.57 11.94
CA GLN A 54 -70.87 -33.27 13.16
C GLN A 54 -72.01 -32.53 13.90
N THR A 55 -71.88 -31.19 14.00
CA THR A 55 -72.87 -30.36 14.66
C THR A 55 -74.19 -30.36 13.83
N GLY A 56 -74.10 -30.27 12.48
CA GLY A 56 -75.26 -30.34 11.58
C GLY A 56 -75.94 -31.64 11.67
N PHE A 57 -75.21 -32.75 11.76
CA PHE A 57 -75.79 -34.06 11.95
C PHE A 57 -76.60 -34.21 13.25
N ALA A 58 -76.07 -33.64 14.36
CA ALA A 58 -76.72 -33.67 15.67
C ALA A 58 -77.94 -32.76 15.75
N LEU A 59 -77.89 -31.57 15.14
CA LEU A 59 -78.96 -30.60 15.12
C LEU A 59 -80.15 -31.05 14.30
N ASN A 60 -79.97 -31.91 13.25
CA ASN A 60 -81.02 -32.44 12.41
C ASN A 60 -81.75 -33.65 13.01
N ARG A 61 -81.38 -34.10 14.18
CA ARG A 61 -82.02 -35.24 14.86
C ARG A 61 -82.51 -34.82 16.24
N PRO A 62 -83.85 -34.81 16.47
CA PRO A 62 -84.39 -34.40 17.76
C PRO A 62 -83.89 -35.20 18.97
N ALA A 63 -83.60 -36.50 18.72
CA ALA A 63 -83.02 -37.35 19.80
C ALA A 63 -81.59 -37.06 20.22
N LEU A 64 -80.81 -36.31 19.41
CA LEU A 64 -79.38 -35.91 19.70
C LEU A 64 -79.28 -34.46 20.10
N MET A 65 -80.38 -33.73 20.17
CA MET A 65 -80.37 -32.29 20.42
C MET A 65 -79.84 -31.93 21.85
N SER A 66 -80.07 -32.80 22.85
CA SER A 66 -79.51 -32.68 24.19
C SER A 66 -77.99 -32.90 24.22
N SER A 67 -77.47 -33.61 23.22
CA SER A 67 -76.00 -33.92 23.15
C SER A 67 -75.17 -32.95 22.28
N VAL A 68 -75.82 -31.93 21.69
CA VAL A 68 -75.10 -30.93 20.85
C VAL A 68 -74.04 -30.16 21.66
N ASN A 69 -74.35 -29.80 22.87
CA ASN A 69 -73.41 -29.10 23.73
C ASN A 69 -72.17 -29.94 24.08
N ASP A 70 -72.40 -31.26 24.39
CA ASP A 70 -71.29 -32.21 24.65
C ASP A 70 -70.43 -32.44 23.40
N ILE A 71 -71.03 -32.48 22.22
CA ILE A 71 -70.29 -32.59 20.94
C ILE A 71 -69.43 -31.36 20.72
N LEU A 72 -69.95 -30.16 20.95
CA LEU A 72 -69.20 -28.93 20.83
C LEU A 72 -68.04 -28.87 21.82
N ASP A 73 -68.27 -29.28 23.06
CA ASP A 73 -67.22 -29.30 24.09
C ASP A 73 -66.09 -30.28 23.76
N ILE A 74 -66.44 -31.46 23.25
CA ILE A 74 -65.45 -32.46 22.81
C ILE A 74 -64.62 -31.93 21.62
N GLN A 75 -65.30 -31.32 20.64
CA GLN A 75 -64.64 -30.76 19.46
C GLN A 75 -63.75 -29.57 19.83
N ALA A 76 -64.22 -28.69 20.71
CA ALA A 76 -63.45 -27.54 21.18
C ALA A 76 -62.13 -27.97 21.86
N LYS A 77 -62.17 -29.07 22.64
CA LYS A 77 -60.96 -29.67 23.25
C LYS A 77 -60.05 -30.30 22.24
N GLN A 78 -60.56 -31.06 21.27
CA GLN A 78 -59.76 -31.74 20.22
C GLN A 78 -59.06 -30.74 19.30
N LEU A 79 -59.79 -29.73 18.86
CA LEU A 79 -59.27 -28.71 17.91
C LEU A 79 -58.55 -27.56 18.60
N LYS A 80 -58.58 -27.51 19.97
CA LYS A 80 -58.02 -26.40 20.75
C LYS A 80 -58.57 -25.01 20.35
N VAL A 81 -59.81 -24.97 19.97
CA VAL A 81 -60.57 -23.76 19.60
C VAL A 81 -61.71 -23.53 20.55
N ARG A 82 -62.26 -22.32 20.54
CA ARG A 82 -63.50 -22.00 21.29
C ARG A 82 -64.64 -22.08 20.27
N LEU A 83 -65.68 -22.81 20.63
CA LEU A 83 -66.89 -22.93 19.84
C LEU A 83 -68.05 -22.27 20.58
N ILE A 84 -68.84 -21.48 19.84
CA ILE A 84 -69.97 -20.77 20.42
C ILE A 84 -71.19 -21.08 19.56
N LEU A 85 -72.23 -21.59 20.14
CA LEU A 85 -73.55 -21.81 19.51
C LEU A 85 -74.40 -20.55 19.69
N LEU A 86 -74.90 -20.04 18.56
CA LEU A 86 -75.75 -18.85 18.51
C LEU A 86 -77.17 -19.21 17.99
N ASN A 87 -78.20 -18.50 18.48
CA ASN A 87 -79.50 -18.54 17.92
C ASN A 87 -79.66 -17.55 16.73
N GLN A 88 -80.89 -17.54 16.14
CA GLN A 88 -81.21 -16.60 15.04
C GLN A 88 -81.07 -15.16 15.36
N ARG A 89 -81.11 -14.79 16.65
CA ARG A 89 -80.93 -13.40 17.15
C ARG A 89 -79.49 -13.05 17.50
N GLY A 90 -78.58 -14.03 17.32
CA GLY A 90 -77.14 -13.85 17.69
C GLY A 90 -76.89 -14.00 19.19
N GLU A 91 -77.87 -14.49 19.98
CA GLU A 91 -77.67 -14.76 21.39
C GLU A 91 -76.93 -16.08 21.59
N VAL A 92 -76.06 -16.11 22.58
CA VAL A 92 -75.21 -17.27 22.89
C VAL A 92 -76.05 -18.34 23.57
N LEU A 93 -76.22 -19.49 22.92
CA LEU A 93 -76.88 -20.64 23.49
C LEU A 93 -75.96 -21.55 24.28
N HIS A 94 -74.71 -21.74 23.78
CA HIS A 94 -73.68 -22.52 24.44
C HIS A 94 -72.33 -21.94 24.12
N ASP A 95 -71.41 -21.96 25.07
CA ASP A 95 -70.02 -21.48 24.94
C ASP A 95 -69.05 -22.46 25.60
N THR A 96 -68.14 -23.01 24.86
CA THR A 96 -67.19 -24.03 25.33
C THR A 96 -66.09 -23.47 26.28
N LYS A 97 -66.00 -22.13 26.41
CA LYS A 97 -65.10 -21.45 27.38
C LYS A 97 -65.79 -20.22 27.99
N PRO A 98 -66.80 -20.46 28.86
CA PRO A 98 -67.55 -19.36 29.44
C PRO A 98 -66.74 -18.49 30.42
N GLU A 99 -65.62 -19.01 30.96
CA GLU A 99 -64.74 -18.33 31.91
C GLU A 99 -63.98 -17.11 31.29
N ASP A 100 -63.90 -17.08 29.96
CA ASP A 100 -63.19 -16.03 29.24
C ASP A 100 -64.21 -15.15 28.48
N PRO A 101 -64.71 -14.05 29.08
CA PRO A 101 -65.84 -13.31 28.51
C PRO A 101 -65.46 -12.65 27.17
N LEU A 102 -66.36 -12.76 26.20
CA LEU A 102 -66.26 -12.06 24.92
C LEU A 102 -66.33 -10.54 25.16
N SER A 103 -65.46 -9.80 24.52
CA SER A 103 -65.52 -8.37 24.48
C SER A 103 -66.83 -7.89 23.82
N ILE A 104 -67.30 -6.70 24.19
CA ILE A 104 -68.52 -6.10 23.60
C ILE A 104 -68.37 -6.07 22.06
N GLU A 105 -67.22 -5.64 21.59
CA GLU A 105 -66.88 -5.57 20.15
C GLU A 105 -66.91 -6.96 19.45
N ALA A 106 -66.51 -8.03 20.14
CA ALA A 106 -66.59 -9.38 19.61
C ALA A 106 -68.03 -9.89 19.56
N LYS A 107 -68.85 -9.57 20.55
CA LYS A 107 -70.29 -9.88 20.55
C LYS A 107 -71.04 -9.16 19.43
N ASP A 108 -70.75 -7.87 19.24
CA ASP A 108 -71.36 -7.05 18.18
C ASP A 108 -71.00 -7.58 16.80
N ARG A 109 -69.73 -7.99 16.59
CA ARG A 109 -69.26 -8.58 15.34
C ARG A 109 -69.88 -9.96 15.07
N LEU A 110 -70.05 -10.78 16.11
CA LEU A 110 -70.77 -12.06 16.02
C LEU A 110 -72.23 -11.85 15.64
N TYR A 111 -72.88 -10.86 16.24
CA TYR A 111 -74.26 -10.49 15.92
C TYR A 111 -74.41 -9.98 14.49
N LEU A 112 -73.55 -9.04 14.06
CA LEU A 112 -73.56 -8.53 12.68
C LEU A 112 -73.27 -9.60 11.65
N ALA A 113 -72.32 -10.52 11.91
CA ALA A 113 -71.99 -11.61 11.02
C ALA A 113 -73.14 -12.64 10.94
N SER A 114 -73.82 -12.94 12.03
CA SER A 114 -75.02 -13.80 12.02
C SER A 114 -76.17 -13.15 11.23
N LEU A 115 -76.32 -11.82 11.30
CA LEU A 115 -77.30 -11.07 10.53
C LEU A 115 -77.02 -11.08 9.03
N GLN A 116 -75.73 -10.92 8.64
CA GLN A 116 -75.29 -10.99 7.24
C GLN A 116 -75.52 -12.37 6.65
N LEU A 117 -75.22 -13.44 7.40
CA LEU A 117 -75.50 -14.82 6.96
C LEU A 117 -77.00 -15.08 6.81
N ARG A 118 -77.84 -14.51 7.66
CA ARG A 118 -79.29 -14.60 7.57
C ARG A 118 -79.79 -13.90 6.31
N VAL A 119 -79.40 -12.72 6.00
CA VAL A 119 -79.77 -11.97 4.80
C VAL A 119 -79.30 -12.70 3.54
N ARG A 120 -78.13 -13.32 3.53
CA ARG A 120 -77.63 -14.16 2.41
C ARG A 120 -78.48 -15.45 2.26
N ALA A 121 -78.82 -16.09 3.38
CA ALA A 121 -79.61 -17.31 3.37
C ALA A 121 -81.05 -17.06 2.86
N GLU A 122 -81.68 -15.94 3.29
CA GLU A 122 -82.98 -15.53 2.81
C GLU A 122 -83.02 -15.17 1.34
N ASN A 123 -81.96 -14.55 0.81
CA ASN A 123 -81.84 -14.22 -0.61
C ASN A 123 -81.45 -15.40 -1.52
N ALA A 124 -80.83 -16.47 -1.01
CA ALA A 124 -80.36 -17.61 -1.80
C ALA A 124 -81.36 -18.70 -2.03
N GLY A 125 -82.55 -18.66 -1.43
CA GLY A 125 -83.68 -19.56 -1.69
C GLY A 125 -83.49 -21.05 -1.40
N THR A 126 -82.27 -21.50 -0.99
CA THR A 126 -81.97 -22.87 -0.61
C THR A 126 -80.75 -22.98 0.23
N LEU A 127 -80.89 -23.50 1.42
CA LEU A 127 -79.82 -23.72 2.40
C LEU A 127 -78.73 -24.75 2.03
N SER A 128 -78.81 -25.35 0.84
CA SER A 128 -77.90 -26.44 0.47
C SER A 128 -76.75 -26.10 -0.46
N ARG A 129 -76.50 -24.82 -0.73
CA ARG A 129 -75.37 -24.36 -1.61
C ARG A 129 -74.62 -23.14 -1.09
N LEU A 130 -74.32 -23.06 0.21
CA LEU A 130 -73.25 -22.20 0.64
C LEU A 130 -71.92 -22.94 0.41
N THR A 131 -71.37 -22.73 -0.75
CA THR A 131 -70.06 -23.22 -1.13
C THR A 131 -68.99 -22.69 -0.14
N GLN A 132 -67.97 -23.48 0.10
CA GLN A 132 -66.83 -23.24 0.97
C GLN A 132 -66.09 -21.89 0.79
N GLN A 133 -66.47 -21.09 -0.21
CA GLN A 133 -65.84 -19.81 -0.58
C GLN A 133 -66.47 -18.55 0.05
N ASP A 134 -67.59 -18.64 0.75
CA ASP A 134 -68.33 -17.48 1.28
C ASP A 134 -68.27 -17.35 2.81
N ARG A 135 -67.16 -17.71 3.41
CA ARG A 135 -66.99 -17.58 4.86
C ARG A 135 -66.27 -16.28 5.22
N ASP A 136 -66.96 -15.42 5.92
CA ASP A 136 -66.34 -14.20 6.44
C ASP A 136 -65.52 -14.51 7.70
N ILE A 137 -64.23 -14.22 7.63
CA ILE A 137 -63.31 -14.37 8.77
C ILE A 137 -63.03 -13.00 9.37
N TYR A 138 -63.30 -12.87 10.64
CA TYR A 138 -63.12 -11.63 11.38
C TYR A 138 -61.94 -11.71 12.36
N ILE A 139 -61.22 -10.62 12.54
CA ILE A 139 -60.17 -10.51 13.54
C ILE A 139 -60.76 -9.76 14.74
N GLY A 140 -60.82 -10.40 15.91
CA GLY A 140 -61.28 -9.80 17.16
C GLY A 140 -60.29 -9.94 18.28
N LYS A 141 -60.61 -9.41 19.46
CA LYS A 141 -59.88 -9.63 20.70
C LYS A 141 -60.73 -10.37 21.70
N ILE A 142 -60.21 -11.42 22.31
CA ILE A 142 -60.87 -12.20 23.37
C ILE A 142 -59.86 -12.31 24.53
N GLY A 143 -60.29 -11.95 25.74
CA GLY A 143 -59.37 -11.96 26.90
C GLY A 143 -58.07 -11.13 26.70
N GLY A 144 -58.15 -10.06 25.88
CA GLY A 144 -56.96 -9.25 25.54
C GLY A 144 -56.05 -9.82 24.43
N GLN A 145 -56.28 -11.06 24.02
CA GLN A 145 -55.52 -11.72 22.94
C GLN A 145 -56.26 -11.58 21.61
N ARG A 146 -55.49 -11.45 20.51
CA ARG A 146 -56.08 -11.46 19.17
C ARG A 146 -56.58 -12.88 18.85
N ALA A 147 -57.74 -12.94 18.24
CA ALA A 147 -58.36 -14.18 17.82
C ALA A 147 -58.98 -14.03 16.43
N LEU A 148 -58.95 -15.10 15.65
CA LEU A 148 -59.70 -15.22 14.39
C LEU A 148 -61.08 -15.82 14.70
N ILE A 149 -62.09 -15.21 14.14
CA ILE A 149 -63.48 -15.59 14.33
C ILE A 149 -64.05 -15.92 12.95
N THR A 150 -64.60 -17.11 12.79
CA THR A 150 -65.42 -17.43 11.62
C THR A 150 -66.77 -17.97 12.06
N ILE A 151 -67.83 -17.63 11.33
CA ILE A 151 -69.17 -18.12 11.57
C ILE A 151 -69.55 -19.07 10.50
N VAL A 152 -70.03 -20.23 10.89
CA VAL A 152 -70.47 -21.28 10.02
C VAL A 152 -71.97 -21.39 10.16
N SER A 153 -72.66 -21.30 9.02
CA SER A 153 -74.15 -21.51 8.99
C SER A 153 -74.48 -22.93 9.33
N GLN A 154 -75.58 -23.12 10.04
CA GLN A 154 -76.11 -24.40 10.45
C GLN A 154 -77.61 -24.51 10.09
N VAL A 155 -78.21 -25.68 10.30
CA VAL A 155 -79.54 -25.97 10.03
C VAL A 155 -80.50 -25.33 11.07
N GLU A 156 -81.73 -24.99 10.70
CA GLU A 156 -82.80 -24.42 11.54
C GLU A 156 -82.46 -23.05 12.23
N GLY A 157 -81.61 -22.24 11.55
CA GLY A 157 -81.36 -20.87 12.08
C GLY A 157 -80.44 -20.81 13.24
N ARG A 158 -79.63 -21.80 13.53
CA ARG A 158 -78.54 -21.81 14.51
C ARG A 158 -77.23 -21.71 13.80
N TYR A 159 -76.31 -20.98 14.44
CA TYR A 159 -74.96 -20.68 13.91
C TYR A 159 -73.85 -21.10 14.92
N VAL A 160 -72.79 -21.62 14.41
CA VAL A 160 -71.60 -21.93 15.23
C VAL A 160 -70.47 -20.98 14.90
N ALA A 161 -70.01 -20.27 15.87
CA ALA A 161 -68.81 -19.45 15.73
C ALA A 161 -67.58 -20.22 16.21
N ILE A 162 -66.54 -20.24 15.37
CA ILE A 162 -65.27 -20.85 15.68
C ILE A 162 -64.28 -19.72 15.98
N ILE A 163 -63.70 -19.76 17.17
CA ILE A 163 -62.75 -18.77 17.61
C ILE A 163 -61.39 -19.44 17.90
N ALA A 164 -60.38 -19.09 17.13
CA ALA A 164 -59.05 -19.60 17.32
C ALA A 164 -58.10 -18.47 17.77
N PRO A 165 -57.27 -18.71 18.79
CA PRO A 165 -56.31 -17.71 19.20
C PRO A 165 -55.27 -17.49 18.09
N THR A 166 -55.05 -16.21 17.77
CA THR A 166 -53.96 -15.83 16.87
C THR A 166 -52.69 -15.62 17.63
N GLY A 167 -51.67 -16.22 17.26
CA GLY A 167 -50.41 -15.70 17.67
C GLY A 167 -49.48 -16.57 18.48
N ALA A 168 -48.38 -16.38 18.23
CA ALA A 168 -47.15 -16.28 18.99
C ALA A 168 -46.08 -17.37 18.91
N PRO A 169 -46.20 -18.61 18.51
CA PRO A 169 -45.02 -19.44 18.49
C PRO A 169 -43.98 -19.00 17.42
N LEU A 170 -44.45 -18.72 16.21
CA LEU A 170 -43.55 -18.40 15.08
C LEU A 170 -42.78 -17.08 15.27
N PHE A 171 -43.41 -16.06 15.84
CA PHE A 171 -42.72 -14.77 16.08
C PHE A 171 -41.60 -14.91 17.13
N ARG A 172 -41.87 -15.65 18.20
CA ARG A 172 -40.86 -15.88 19.27
C ARG A 172 -39.72 -16.80 18.80
N GLU A 173 -40.04 -17.81 17.97
CA GLU A 173 -39.05 -18.73 17.40
C GLU A 173 -38.14 -18.06 16.37
N LEU A 174 -38.60 -17.02 15.68
CA LEU A 174 -37.81 -16.28 14.68
C LEU A 174 -37.02 -15.10 15.28
N VAL A 175 -37.53 -14.42 16.30
CA VAL A 175 -36.88 -13.24 16.87
C VAL A 175 -35.57 -13.57 17.57
N LEU A 176 -35.53 -14.66 18.34
CA LEU A 176 -34.30 -15.04 19.06
C LEU A 176 -33.12 -15.38 18.12
N PRO A 177 -33.27 -16.25 17.10
CA PRO A 177 -32.17 -16.51 16.17
C PRO A 177 -31.76 -15.29 15.34
N LEU A 178 -32.70 -14.38 15.01
CA LEU A 178 -32.39 -13.11 14.36
C LEU A 178 -31.54 -12.19 15.25
N LEU A 179 -31.86 -12.08 16.53
CA LEU A 179 -31.04 -11.31 17.48
C LEU A 179 -29.65 -11.93 17.67
N LEU A 180 -29.54 -13.25 17.72
CA LEU A 180 -28.25 -13.93 17.79
C LEU A 180 -27.42 -13.69 16.52
N ALA A 181 -28.04 -13.79 15.34
CA ALA A 181 -27.36 -13.49 14.08
C ALA A 181 -26.86 -12.04 14.01
N LEU A 182 -27.66 -11.08 14.51
CA LEU A 182 -27.21 -9.69 14.63
C LEU A 182 -26.00 -9.55 15.55
N GLY A 183 -26.03 -10.21 16.69
CA GLY A 183 -24.91 -10.21 17.64
C GLY A 183 -23.63 -10.73 17.03
N VAL A 184 -23.68 -11.85 16.30
CA VAL A 184 -22.54 -12.43 15.60
C VAL A 184 -22.03 -11.50 14.50
N ALA A 185 -22.94 -10.91 13.71
CA ALA A 185 -22.57 -9.97 12.65
C ALA A 185 -21.87 -8.71 13.21
N LEU A 186 -22.37 -8.16 14.30
CA LEU A 186 -21.76 -7.02 14.99
C LEU A 186 -20.36 -7.37 15.52
N LEU A 187 -20.21 -8.53 16.16
CA LEU A 187 -18.91 -9.00 16.65
C LEU A 187 -17.91 -9.17 15.49
N ALA A 188 -18.32 -9.81 14.41
CA ALA A 188 -17.49 -9.99 13.21
C ALA A 188 -17.07 -8.63 12.60
N ALA A 189 -17.98 -7.65 12.58
CA ALA A 189 -17.69 -6.30 12.11
C ALA A 189 -16.65 -5.58 12.96
N VAL A 190 -16.75 -5.69 14.27
CA VAL A 190 -15.77 -5.10 15.20
C VAL A 190 -14.39 -5.72 14.98
N ILE A 191 -14.31 -7.06 14.89
CA ILE A 191 -13.06 -7.77 14.62
C ILE A 191 -12.46 -7.34 13.28
N ALA A 192 -13.27 -7.32 12.21
CA ALA A 192 -12.81 -6.90 10.88
C ALA A 192 -12.32 -5.45 10.88
N THR A 193 -12.99 -4.55 11.61
CA THR A 193 -12.59 -3.13 11.73
C THR A 193 -11.26 -2.99 12.48
N ILE A 194 -11.06 -3.73 13.56
CA ILE A 194 -9.78 -3.73 14.30
C ILE A 194 -8.66 -4.25 13.41
N PHE A 195 -8.90 -5.34 12.68
CA PHE A 195 -7.94 -5.91 11.76
C PHE A 195 -7.57 -4.91 10.66
N LEU A 196 -8.55 -4.33 9.97
CA LEU A 196 -8.34 -3.36 8.89
C LEU A 196 -7.64 -2.08 9.38
N SER A 197 -8.01 -1.64 10.59
CA SER A 197 -7.36 -0.48 11.22
C SER A 197 -5.88 -0.73 11.52
N ARG A 198 -5.51 -1.94 11.93
CA ARG A 198 -4.12 -2.28 12.25
C ARG A 198 -3.30 -2.64 11.01
N SER A 199 -3.89 -3.33 10.03
CA SER A 199 -3.18 -3.80 8.83
C SER A 199 -3.03 -2.72 7.75
N ILE A 200 -3.94 -1.74 7.68
CA ILE A 200 -3.94 -0.74 6.61
C ILE A 200 -3.88 0.69 7.16
N ALA A 201 -4.83 1.08 8.01
CA ALA A 201 -4.96 2.49 8.39
C ALA A 201 -3.78 3.00 9.22
N LEU A 202 -3.25 2.19 10.13
CA LEU A 202 -2.13 2.58 11.00
C LEU A 202 -0.81 2.72 10.24
N PRO A 203 -0.39 1.76 9.38
CA PRO A 203 0.80 1.91 8.56
C PRO A 203 0.73 3.12 7.62
N ILE A 204 -0.40 3.35 6.95
CA ILE A 204 -0.59 4.52 6.07
C ILE A 204 -0.45 5.83 6.86
N THR A 205 -1.05 5.93 8.06
CA THR A 205 -0.91 7.13 8.89
C THR A 205 0.55 7.36 9.31
N ARG A 206 1.27 6.28 9.66
CA ARG A 206 2.71 6.36 10.01
C ARG A 206 3.56 6.77 8.81
N LEU A 207 3.26 6.22 7.61
CA LEU A 207 3.92 6.63 6.37
C LEU A 207 3.73 8.11 6.08
N THR A 208 2.49 8.62 6.21
CA THR A 208 2.21 10.05 6.02
C THR A 208 3.02 10.91 6.99
N GLN A 209 3.02 10.55 8.28
CA GLN A 209 3.79 11.29 9.29
C GLN A 209 5.31 11.21 9.06
N ALA A 210 5.80 10.05 8.59
CA ALA A 210 7.21 9.91 8.24
C ALA A 210 7.57 10.74 7.00
N ALA A 211 6.70 10.74 5.98
CA ALA A 211 6.87 11.54 4.77
C ALA A 211 6.89 13.06 5.09
N ASP A 212 5.99 13.53 5.96
CA ASP A 212 5.98 14.91 6.43
C ASP A 212 7.29 15.25 7.18
N GLY A 213 7.80 14.32 8.00
CA GLY A 213 9.08 14.48 8.68
C GLY A 213 10.26 14.55 7.70
N VAL A 214 10.31 13.68 6.69
CA VAL A 214 11.32 13.68 5.63
C VAL A 214 11.26 14.97 4.82
N ALA A 215 10.07 15.47 4.47
CA ALA A 215 9.88 16.75 3.79
C ALA A 215 10.36 17.94 4.65
N GLY A 216 10.28 17.81 5.97
CA GLY A 216 10.86 18.77 6.93
C GLY A 216 12.37 18.62 7.17
N GLY A 217 13.05 17.68 6.47
CA GLY A 217 14.50 17.48 6.54
C GLY A 217 14.97 16.41 7.54
N ASP A 218 14.06 15.72 8.24
CA ASP A 218 14.41 14.60 9.15
C ASP A 218 14.56 13.29 8.39
N LEU A 219 15.73 13.06 7.81
CA LEU A 219 16.05 11.85 7.03
C LEU A 219 16.35 10.60 7.90
N ASN A 220 16.23 10.70 9.23
CA ASN A 220 16.42 9.55 10.12
C ASN A 220 15.11 8.81 10.44
N ARG A 221 13.98 9.33 9.98
CA ARG A 221 12.68 8.69 10.20
C ARG A 221 12.52 7.47 9.35
N THR A 222 12.25 6.35 10.01
CA THR A 222 11.86 5.08 9.37
C THR A 222 10.51 4.65 9.88
N VAL A 223 9.77 3.92 9.04
CA VAL A 223 8.50 3.29 9.42
C VAL A 223 8.78 1.83 9.73
N PRO A 224 8.32 1.29 10.89
CA PRO A 224 8.50 -0.13 11.19
C PRO A 224 7.92 -1.02 10.09
N GLU A 225 8.71 -1.94 9.58
CA GLU A 225 8.28 -2.93 8.59
C GLU A 225 7.38 -3.94 9.29
N GLN A 226 6.08 -3.70 9.26
CA GLN A 226 5.05 -4.56 9.84
C GLN A 226 4.02 -4.89 8.76
N GLY A 227 3.76 -6.17 8.58
CA GLY A 227 2.75 -6.69 7.66
C GLY A 227 3.30 -7.22 6.36
N ASP A 228 2.66 -8.29 5.90
CA ASP A 228 2.87 -8.89 4.59
C ASP A 228 1.94 -8.24 3.55
N GLY A 229 2.27 -8.34 2.27
CA GLY A 229 1.44 -7.82 1.18
C GLY A 229 1.82 -6.42 0.69
N GLU A 230 0.87 -5.73 0.03
CA GLU A 230 1.11 -4.46 -0.68
C GLU A 230 1.53 -3.32 0.26
N VAL A 231 0.96 -3.28 1.46
CA VAL A 231 1.28 -2.24 2.46
C VAL A 231 2.69 -2.45 3.02
N GLY A 232 3.10 -3.70 3.27
CA GLY A 232 4.46 -4.02 3.69
C GLY A 232 5.49 -3.63 2.62
N ARG A 233 5.21 -3.95 1.34
CA ARG A 233 6.06 -3.52 0.21
C ARG A 233 6.17 -2.00 0.09
N LEU A 234 5.06 -1.28 0.31
CA LEU A 234 5.06 0.19 0.29
C LEU A 234 5.95 0.77 1.41
N VAL A 235 5.86 0.21 2.63
CA VAL A 235 6.71 0.62 3.76
C VAL A 235 8.18 0.36 3.44
N HIS A 236 8.51 -0.82 2.92
CA HIS A 236 9.89 -1.17 2.52
C HIS A 236 10.42 -0.22 1.45
N SER A 237 9.65 0.03 0.37
CA SER A 237 10.05 0.96 -0.70
C SER A 237 10.24 2.38 -0.20
N PHE A 238 9.39 2.84 0.73
CA PHE A 238 9.55 4.14 1.37
C PHE A 238 10.84 4.23 2.19
N ASN A 239 11.11 3.22 3.05
CA ASN A 239 12.33 3.19 3.86
C ASN A 239 13.60 3.16 2.98
N GLU A 240 13.58 2.38 1.90
CA GLU A 240 14.69 2.33 0.94
C GLU A 240 14.89 3.66 0.23
N MET A 241 13.82 4.34 -0.16
CA MET A 241 13.90 5.69 -0.72
C MET A 241 14.53 6.69 0.28
N VAL A 242 14.07 6.68 1.53
CA VAL A 242 14.62 7.56 2.57
C VAL A 242 16.11 7.26 2.84
N ARG A 243 16.48 5.97 2.89
CA ARG A 243 17.87 5.54 3.01
C ARG A 243 18.74 6.08 1.89
N ARG A 244 18.29 5.96 0.63
CA ARG A 244 19.02 6.50 -0.55
C ARG A 244 19.15 8.01 -0.47
N LEU A 245 18.06 8.69 -0.11
CA LEU A 245 18.05 10.15 0.04
C LEU A 245 19.04 10.63 1.09
N ARG A 246 19.10 9.93 2.23
CA ARG A 246 20.06 10.21 3.31
C ARG A 246 21.50 10.03 2.83
N ILE A 247 21.82 8.92 2.17
CA ILE A 247 23.16 8.65 1.64
C ILE A 247 23.58 9.76 0.66
N THR A 248 22.67 10.13 -0.25
CA THR A 248 22.93 11.21 -1.23
C THR A 248 23.16 12.55 -0.53
N TYR A 249 22.32 12.90 0.44
CA TYR A 249 22.45 14.16 1.18
C TYR A 249 23.75 14.23 2.01
N GLU A 250 24.09 13.15 2.71
CA GLU A 250 25.35 13.06 3.46
C GLU A 250 26.57 13.12 2.55
N SER A 251 26.51 12.48 1.37
CA SER A 251 27.56 12.54 0.36
C SER A 251 27.73 13.97 -0.16
N GLN A 252 26.64 14.65 -0.51
CA GLN A 252 26.65 16.04 -0.96
C GLN A 252 27.19 16.99 0.11
N ARG A 253 26.78 16.81 1.36
CA ARG A 253 27.28 17.62 2.49
C ARG A 253 28.79 17.44 2.70
N ARG A 254 29.29 16.20 2.62
CA ARG A 254 30.72 15.90 2.70
C ARG A 254 31.49 16.53 1.54
N LEU A 255 30.93 16.44 0.32
CA LEU A 255 31.52 17.10 -0.85
C LEU A 255 31.70 18.61 -0.63
N LEU A 256 30.66 19.32 -0.21
CA LEU A 256 30.71 20.76 0.06
C LEU A 256 31.73 21.12 1.15
N ALA A 257 31.77 20.31 2.22
CA ALA A 257 32.76 20.54 3.31
C ALA A 257 34.19 20.36 2.82
N ASN A 258 34.44 19.33 1.99
CA ASN A 258 35.78 19.10 1.42
C ASN A 258 36.18 20.21 0.45
N ILE A 259 35.28 20.66 -0.43
CA ILE A 259 35.50 21.79 -1.34
C ILE A 259 35.91 23.04 -0.52
N ALA A 260 35.13 23.35 0.52
CA ALA A 260 35.42 24.51 1.36
C ALA A 260 36.78 24.40 2.04
N HIS A 261 37.20 23.21 2.45
CA HIS A 261 38.52 22.98 3.04
C HIS A 261 39.64 23.13 2.04
N GLU A 262 39.52 22.48 0.87
CA GLU A 262 40.53 22.52 -0.19
C GLU A 262 40.70 23.92 -0.85
N LEU A 263 39.65 24.75 -0.82
CA LEU A 263 39.71 26.14 -1.26
C LEU A 263 40.34 27.07 -0.20
N ARG A 264 40.08 26.81 1.09
CA ARG A 264 40.57 27.70 2.17
C ARG A 264 42.10 27.77 2.23
N THR A 265 42.78 26.64 2.09
CA THR A 265 44.23 26.56 2.19
C THR A 265 44.93 27.44 1.16
N PRO A 266 44.73 27.30 -0.16
CA PRO A 266 45.39 28.15 -1.15
C PRO A 266 44.97 29.63 -1.03
N LEU A 267 43.69 29.92 -0.70
CA LEU A 267 43.26 31.29 -0.51
C LEU A 267 43.97 31.96 0.70
N THR A 268 44.15 31.22 1.80
CA THR A 268 44.92 31.74 2.96
C THR A 268 46.38 32.01 2.59
N SER A 269 47.00 31.13 1.79
CA SER A 269 48.36 31.34 1.27
C SER A 269 48.43 32.59 0.39
N ILE A 270 47.53 32.72 -0.60
CA ILE A 270 47.47 33.92 -1.46
C ILE A 270 47.29 35.19 -0.63
N GLN A 271 46.33 35.19 0.31
CA GLN A 271 46.12 36.35 1.19
C GLN A 271 47.34 36.67 2.05
N GLY A 272 48.00 35.66 2.62
CA GLY A 272 49.22 35.87 3.46
C GLY A 272 50.36 36.46 2.67
N TYR A 273 50.66 35.91 1.48
CA TYR A 273 51.72 36.45 0.62
C TYR A 273 51.40 37.86 0.08
N ALA A 274 50.14 38.07 -0.33
CA ALA A 274 49.69 39.39 -0.78
C ALA A 274 49.77 40.45 0.31
N GLN A 275 49.38 40.11 1.54
CA GLN A 275 49.50 41.01 2.69
C GLN A 275 50.96 41.26 3.03
N GLY A 276 51.82 40.23 3.03
CA GLY A 276 53.27 40.37 3.29
C GLY A 276 53.96 41.26 2.27
N LEU A 277 53.58 41.20 0.99
CA LEU A 277 54.04 42.12 -0.05
C LEU A 277 53.53 43.52 0.20
N SER A 278 52.30 43.73 0.60
CA SER A 278 51.74 45.05 0.94
C SER A 278 52.41 45.68 2.17
N ASP A 279 52.68 44.88 3.17
CA ASP A 279 53.30 45.33 4.43
C ASP A 279 54.85 45.51 4.34
N GLY A 280 55.42 45.20 3.17
CA GLY A 280 56.85 45.30 2.94
C GLY A 280 57.71 44.29 3.73
N ILE A 281 57.12 43.14 4.11
CA ILE A 281 57.79 42.08 4.88
C ILE A 281 58.91 41.41 4.07
N PHE A 282 58.81 41.39 2.76
CA PHE A 282 59.83 40.83 1.86
C PHE A 282 60.87 41.88 1.50
N GLU A 283 61.99 41.81 2.11
CA GLU A 283 63.02 42.84 2.00
C GLU A 283 63.75 42.76 0.66
N THR A 284 63.95 41.56 0.07
CA THR A 284 64.71 41.37 -1.15
C THR A 284 63.81 41.21 -2.37
N GLU A 285 64.32 41.63 -3.54
CA GLU A 285 63.56 41.42 -4.82
C GLU A 285 63.33 39.95 -5.07
N GLN A 286 64.27 39.08 -4.71
CA GLN A 286 64.13 37.65 -4.84
C GLN A 286 62.97 37.10 -3.99
N GLN A 287 62.81 37.56 -2.74
CA GLN A 287 61.70 37.19 -1.88
C GLN A 287 60.37 37.68 -2.44
N ARG A 288 60.29 38.90 -2.97
CA ARG A 288 59.11 39.46 -3.62
C ARG A 288 58.70 38.64 -4.83
N GLN A 289 59.71 38.30 -5.69
CA GLN A 289 59.45 37.46 -6.87
C GLN A 289 58.92 36.08 -6.48
N GLN A 290 59.52 35.46 -5.44
CA GLN A 290 59.06 34.16 -4.95
C GLN A 290 57.65 34.22 -4.35
N ALA A 291 57.29 35.31 -3.67
CA ALA A 291 55.94 35.52 -3.16
C ALA A 291 54.91 35.67 -4.31
N LEU A 292 55.25 36.42 -5.38
CA LEU A 292 54.41 36.53 -6.59
C LEU A 292 54.25 35.20 -7.33
N GLU A 293 55.32 34.43 -7.45
CA GLU A 293 55.27 33.08 -8.05
C GLU A 293 54.39 32.15 -7.26
N THR A 294 54.45 32.18 -5.90
CA THR A 294 53.59 31.38 -5.04
C THR A 294 52.13 31.79 -5.20
N ILE A 295 51.81 33.09 -5.26
CA ILE A 295 50.44 33.57 -5.50
C ILE A 295 49.94 33.05 -6.86
N GLY A 296 50.77 33.11 -7.91
CA GLY A 296 50.45 32.59 -9.22
C GLY A 296 50.13 31.10 -9.21
N GLN A 297 51.00 30.30 -8.58
CA GLN A 297 50.84 28.85 -8.45
C GLN A 297 49.58 28.46 -7.67
N GLU A 298 49.28 29.12 -6.57
CA GLU A 298 48.09 28.84 -5.77
C GLU A 298 46.81 29.30 -6.50
N SER A 299 46.88 30.38 -7.30
CA SER A 299 45.75 30.79 -8.14
C SER A 299 45.43 29.77 -9.26
N GLU A 300 46.45 29.23 -9.92
CA GLU A 300 46.31 28.15 -10.90
C GLU A 300 45.75 26.88 -10.24
N ARG A 301 46.21 26.56 -9.02
CA ARG A 301 45.70 25.46 -8.24
C ARG A 301 44.21 25.60 -7.93
N VAL A 302 43.74 26.76 -7.50
CA VAL A 302 42.28 27.03 -7.29
C VAL A 302 41.50 26.87 -8.57
N ASN A 303 42.00 27.39 -9.70
CA ASN A 303 41.34 27.27 -11.00
C ASN A 303 41.22 25.81 -11.44
N ASN A 304 42.28 25.00 -11.27
CA ASN A 304 42.25 23.58 -11.59
C ASN A 304 41.26 22.79 -10.71
N LEU A 305 41.16 23.14 -9.41
CA LEU A 305 40.14 22.55 -8.52
C LEU A 305 38.73 22.86 -9.01
N LEU A 306 38.43 24.12 -9.37
CA LEU A 306 37.13 24.54 -9.87
C LEU A 306 36.74 23.79 -11.15
N ILE A 307 37.70 23.66 -12.08
CA ILE A 307 37.46 22.89 -13.33
C ILE A 307 37.10 21.44 -13.00
N GLN A 308 37.85 20.75 -12.14
CA GLN A 308 37.57 19.36 -11.77
C GLN A 308 36.22 19.20 -11.06
N ILE A 309 35.84 20.15 -10.20
CA ILE A 309 34.53 20.16 -9.53
C ILE A 309 33.40 20.30 -10.55
N LEU A 310 33.51 21.24 -11.51
CA LEU A 310 32.51 21.49 -12.54
C LEU A 310 32.37 20.26 -13.48
N GLU A 311 33.48 19.63 -13.82
CA GLU A 311 33.48 18.38 -14.63
C GLU A 311 32.79 17.25 -13.88
N LEU A 312 33.14 17.01 -12.64
CA LEU A 312 32.50 16.01 -11.80
C LEU A 312 30.98 16.27 -11.68
N ALA A 313 30.57 17.50 -11.44
CA ALA A 313 29.16 17.87 -11.36
C ALA A 313 28.41 17.65 -12.68
N ARG A 314 29.05 17.90 -13.82
CA ARG A 314 28.48 17.61 -15.15
C ARG A 314 28.31 16.12 -15.39
N LEU A 315 29.32 15.31 -15.06
CA LEU A 315 29.28 13.85 -15.19
C LEU A 315 28.17 13.24 -14.32
N GLU A 316 27.99 13.72 -13.10
CA GLU A 316 26.98 13.23 -12.15
C GLU A 316 25.53 13.67 -12.49
N SER A 317 25.36 14.85 -13.04
CA SER A 317 24.03 15.37 -13.37
C SER A 317 23.37 14.64 -14.56
N GLY A 318 24.15 13.92 -15.35
CA GLY A 318 23.68 13.31 -16.60
C GLY A 318 23.15 14.31 -17.64
N GLN A 319 23.26 15.63 -17.36
CA GLN A 319 22.73 16.68 -18.24
C GLN A 319 23.46 16.79 -19.57
N SER A 320 24.69 16.31 -19.62
CA SER A 320 25.44 16.16 -20.87
C SER A 320 25.85 14.68 -20.95
N GLY A 321 24.91 13.84 -21.38
CA GLY A 321 25.24 12.46 -21.70
C GLY A 321 26.43 12.39 -22.65
N PRO A 322 27.24 11.31 -22.60
CA PRO A 322 28.35 11.16 -23.52
C PRO A 322 27.87 11.36 -24.97
N GLN A 323 28.66 12.01 -25.77
CA GLN A 323 28.41 12.13 -27.22
C GLN A 323 29.17 11.00 -27.92
N PRO A 324 28.58 9.79 -27.98
CA PRO A 324 29.29 8.61 -28.44
C PRO A 324 29.47 8.65 -29.97
N HIS A 325 30.68 8.47 -30.40
CA HIS A 325 31.04 8.23 -31.80
C HIS A 325 32.07 7.12 -31.86
N GLU A 326 32.37 6.62 -33.05
CA GLU A 326 33.40 5.62 -33.23
C GLU A 326 34.76 6.24 -33.00
N ILE A 327 35.54 5.71 -32.06
CA ILE A 327 36.85 6.23 -31.65
C ILE A 327 37.89 5.13 -31.73
N ASP A 328 39.11 5.54 -32.08
CA ASP A 328 40.30 4.70 -31.96
C ASP A 328 41.03 5.05 -30.66
N VAL A 329 41.02 4.10 -29.73
CA VAL A 329 41.63 4.28 -28.40
C VAL A 329 43.16 4.37 -28.48
N ASP A 330 43.76 3.75 -29.49
CA ASP A 330 45.22 3.83 -29.76
C ASP A 330 45.63 5.28 -30.01
N ASP A 331 44.87 6.02 -30.83
CA ASP A 331 45.13 7.44 -31.12
C ASP A 331 45.03 8.31 -29.88
N ILE A 332 44.06 8.05 -29.00
CA ILE A 332 43.89 8.77 -27.75
C ILE A 332 45.11 8.53 -26.83
N VAL A 333 45.46 7.25 -26.62
CA VAL A 333 46.65 6.89 -25.81
C VAL A 333 47.93 7.55 -26.34
N ALA A 334 48.14 7.52 -27.65
CA ALA A 334 49.32 8.15 -28.29
C ALA A 334 49.32 9.70 -28.05
N ARG A 335 48.16 10.33 -28.10
CA ARG A 335 47.99 11.75 -27.84
C ARG A 335 48.29 12.11 -26.38
N VAL A 336 47.77 11.34 -25.42
CA VAL A 336 47.98 11.52 -24.00
C VAL A 336 49.49 11.31 -23.65
N LEU A 337 50.11 10.24 -24.12
CA LEU A 337 51.53 9.99 -23.86
C LEU A 337 52.41 11.10 -24.44
N ARG A 338 52.11 11.62 -25.65
CA ARG A 338 52.82 12.81 -26.19
C ARG A 338 52.71 14.05 -25.31
N ARG A 339 51.51 14.29 -24.72
CA ARG A 339 51.23 15.43 -23.83
C ARG A 339 52.09 15.38 -22.59
N HIS A 340 52.28 14.21 -21.99
CA HIS A 340 53.03 14.03 -20.75
C HIS A 340 54.52 13.72 -20.90
N ARG A 341 55.01 13.61 -22.15
CA ARG A 341 56.38 13.20 -22.42
C ARG A 341 57.40 14.14 -21.77
N VAL A 342 57.24 15.46 -21.89
CA VAL A 342 58.15 16.42 -21.30
C VAL A 342 58.20 16.34 -19.79
N GLU A 343 57.04 16.17 -19.14
CA GLU A 343 56.92 16.02 -17.69
C GLU A 343 57.61 14.72 -17.23
N ALA A 344 57.38 13.60 -17.91
CA ALA A 344 58.00 12.33 -17.58
C ALA A 344 59.54 12.37 -17.80
N ASP A 345 60.00 12.91 -18.94
CA ASP A 345 61.43 13.06 -19.25
C ASP A 345 62.14 13.93 -18.20
N THR A 346 61.47 15.04 -17.75
CA THR A 346 62.01 15.89 -16.70
C THR A 346 62.06 15.19 -15.34
N GLY A 347 61.06 14.30 -15.06
CA GLY A 347 61.02 13.49 -13.84
C GLY A 347 61.90 12.23 -13.90
N GLY A 348 62.61 11.99 -15.01
CA GLY A 348 63.41 10.77 -15.22
C GLY A 348 62.57 9.48 -15.31
N ILE A 349 61.36 9.56 -15.79
CA ILE A 349 60.39 8.47 -15.85
C ILE A 349 60.26 7.96 -17.29
N GLU A 350 60.38 6.66 -17.49
CA GLU A 350 60.19 6.05 -18.80
C GLU A 350 58.72 5.87 -19.12
N LEU A 351 58.25 6.46 -20.24
CA LEU A 351 56.88 6.22 -20.76
C LEU A 351 56.90 5.12 -21.81
N ILE A 352 56.17 4.04 -21.50
CA ILE A 352 56.09 2.86 -22.39
C ILE A 352 54.75 2.85 -23.10
N SER A 353 54.77 2.90 -24.43
CA SER A 353 53.59 2.83 -25.29
C SER A 353 53.07 1.41 -25.44
N PRO A 354 51.77 1.20 -25.73
CA PRO A 354 51.20 -0.13 -25.95
C PRO A 354 51.83 -0.81 -27.17
N THR A 355 52.01 -2.11 -27.04
CA THR A 355 52.54 -2.96 -28.13
C THR A 355 51.44 -3.65 -28.95
N SER A 356 50.20 -3.66 -28.43
CA SER A 356 49.04 -4.24 -29.09
C SER A 356 48.03 -3.15 -29.43
N ARG A 357 47.38 -3.29 -30.59
CA ARG A 357 46.25 -2.42 -30.97
C ARG A 357 44.95 -2.93 -30.38
N ALA A 358 44.10 -2.01 -30.00
CA ALA A 358 42.74 -2.32 -29.56
C ALA A 358 41.74 -2.16 -30.71
N GLN A 359 40.54 -2.67 -30.51
CA GLN A 359 39.44 -2.47 -31.45
C GLN A 359 38.83 -1.07 -31.22
N THR A 360 38.30 -0.46 -32.31
CA THR A 360 37.47 0.75 -32.16
C THR A 360 36.22 0.50 -31.29
N ILE A 361 35.83 1.48 -30.53
CA ILE A 361 34.64 1.46 -29.69
C ILE A 361 33.78 2.68 -29.94
N VAL A 362 32.50 2.62 -29.53
CA VAL A 362 31.59 3.76 -29.59
C VAL A 362 31.59 4.43 -28.20
N ALA A 363 32.25 5.60 -28.09
CA ALA A 363 32.41 6.32 -26.82
C ALA A 363 32.57 7.81 -27.09
N ASP A 364 32.54 8.61 -26.00
CA ASP A 364 32.87 10.04 -26.05
C ASP A 364 34.41 10.20 -25.95
N GLU A 365 35.00 10.66 -27.06
CA GLU A 365 36.45 10.80 -27.17
C GLU A 365 37.05 11.71 -26.09
N ALA A 366 36.41 12.85 -25.82
CA ALA A 366 36.90 13.81 -24.83
C ALA A 366 36.90 13.23 -23.43
N MET A 367 35.85 12.47 -23.07
CA MET A 367 35.78 11.81 -21.76
C MET A 367 36.81 10.68 -21.63
N ILE A 368 37.01 9.88 -22.69
CA ILE A 368 38.03 8.81 -22.65
C ILE A 368 39.45 9.39 -22.63
N ASP A 369 39.74 10.46 -23.40
CA ASP A 369 41.02 11.20 -23.33
C ASP A 369 41.28 11.68 -21.87
N GLN A 370 40.27 12.26 -21.25
CA GLN A 370 40.36 12.75 -19.85
C GLN A 370 40.59 11.61 -18.85
N ALA A 371 39.92 10.48 -18.98
CA ALA A 371 40.09 9.33 -18.10
C ALA A 371 41.55 8.79 -18.17
N ILE A 372 42.05 8.62 -19.38
CA ILE A 372 43.41 8.14 -19.62
C ILE A 372 44.43 9.17 -19.13
N ASP A 373 44.21 10.46 -19.41
CA ASP A 373 45.07 11.59 -18.91
C ASP A 373 45.16 11.59 -17.39
N ASN A 374 44.04 11.45 -16.68
CA ASN A 374 44.03 11.36 -15.23
C ASN A 374 44.80 10.16 -14.70
N LEU A 375 44.73 8.99 -15.33
CA LEU A 375 45.47 7.80 -14.94
C LEU A 375 46.97 7.98 -15.19
N VAL A 376 47.35 8.44 -16.38
CA VAL A 376 48.76 8.65 -16.75
C VAL A 376 49.42 9.71 -15.84
N ARG A 377 48.77 10.83 -15.67
CA ARG A 377 49.22 11.88 -14.75
C ARG A 377 49.39 11.39 -13.30
N ASN A 378 48.43 10.57 -12.83
CA ASN A 378 48.53 9.97 -11.51
C ASN A 378 49.71 9.01 -11.41
N ALA A 379 49.96 8.18 -12.42
CA ALA A 379 51.06 7.22 -12.52
C ALA A 379 52.42 7.95 -12.51
N ILE A 380 52.63 8.97 -13.37
CA ILE A 380 53.86 9.77 -13.43
C ILE A 380 54.14 10.39 -12.05
N ARG A 381 53.15 10.97 -11.43
CA ARG A 381 53.28 11.67 -10.12
C ARG A 381 53.73 10.74 -8.99
N HIS A 382 53.32 9.47 -8.99
CA HIS A 382 53.62 8.51 -7.93
C HIS A 382 54.78 7.60 -8.27
N THR A 383 55.42 7.76 -9.45
CA THR A 383 56.59 7.02 -9.88
C THR A 383 57.84 7.82 -9.50
N PRO A 384 58.80 7.22 -8.80
CA PRO A 384 60.08 7.86 -8.52
C PRO A 384 60.96 7.97 -9.77
N GLU A 385 61.97 8.81 -9.73
CA GLU A 385 62.99 8.94 -10.75
C GLU A 385 63.65 7.57 -11.06
N GLY A 386 63.84 7.26 -12.31
CA GLY A 386 64.30 5.95 -12.79
C GLY A 386 63.20 4.87 -12.93
N GLY A 387 61.95 5.20 -12.54
CA GLY A 387 60.79 4.29 -12.72
C GLY A 387 60.17 4.37 -14.10
N SER A 388 59.14 3.60 -14.32
CA SER A 388 58.40 3.53 -15.60
C SER A 388 56.90 3.59 -15.42
N VAL A 389 56.24 4.13 -16.47
CA VAL A 389 54.77 4.14 -16.60
C VAL A 389 54.46 3.51 -17.95
N ALA A 390 53.75 2.37 -17.91
CA ALA A 390 53.36 1.62 -19.09
C ALA A 390 51.82 1.74 -19.31
N VAL A 391 51.41 2.05 -20.55
CA VAL A 391 50.03 1.98 -20.96
C VAL A 391 49.83 0.71 -21.81
N GLY A 392 48.86 -0.10 -21.42
CA GLY A 392 48.48 -1.34 -22.15
C GLY A 392 47.10 -1.22 -22.75
N LEU A 393 46.92 -1.81 -23.94
CA LEU A 393 45.65 -1.93 -24.60
C LEU A 393 45.34 -3.39 -24.91
N ALA A 394 44.09 -3.80 -24.64
CA ALA A 394 43.66 -5.17 -24.99
C ALA A 394 42.19 -5.16 -25.39
N THR A 395 41.86 -6.01 -26.38
CA THR A 395 40.44 -6.24 -26.75
C THR A 395 39.80 -7.19 -25.75
N LEU A 396 38.71 -6.77 -25.15
CA LEU A 396 37.85 -7.61 -24.31
C LEU A 396 37.08 -8.58 -25.21
N ARG A 397 36.99 -9.84 -24.77
CA ARG A 397 36.30 -10.90 -25.53
C ARG A 397 35.33 -11.65 -24.61
N ASP A 398 34.21 -12.09 -25.19
CA ASP A 398 33.27 -13.01 -24.51
C ASP A 398 33.80 -14.46 -24.55
N ALA A 399 33.01 -15.38 -23.99
CA ALA A 399 33.31 -16.81 -23.99
C ALA A 399 33.39 -17.40 -25.41
N GLU A 400 32.74 -16.77 -26.39
CA GLU A 400 32.71 -17.16 -27.79
C GLU A 400 33.83 -16.47 -28.60
N ARG A 401 34.72 -15.74 -27.95
CA ARG A 401 35.82 -14.94 -28.50
C ARG A 401 35.40 -13.74 -29.36
N ASN A 402 34.15 -13.34 -29.33
CA ASN A 402 33.71 -12.09 -29.95
C ASN A 402 34.27 -10.90 -29.18
N ALA A 403 34.65 -9.86 -29.89
CA ALA A 403 35.11 -8.63 -29.28
C ALA A 403 33.92 -7.90 -28.62
N THR A 404 34.02 -7.65 -27.32
CA THR A 404 32.97 -7.03 -26.50
C THR A 404 33.34 -5.63 -26.00
N GLY A 405 34.60 -5.23 -26.15
CA GLY A 405 35.09 -3.94 -25.67
C GLY A 405 36.61 -3.82 -25.72
N VAL A 406 37.07 -2.76 -25.06
CA VAL A 406 38.49 -2.45 -24.93
C VAL A 406 38.86 -2.31 -23.46
N ARG A 407 39.99 -2.87 -23.08
CA ARG A 407 40.65 -2.68 -21.80
C ARG A 407 41.83 -1.73 -21.98
N VAL A 408 41.83 -0.65 -21.20
CA VAL A 408 42.97 0.25 -21.04
C VAL A 408 43.58 -0.01 -19.68
N SER A 409 44.87 -0.27 -19.61
CA SER A 409 45.61 -0.42 -18.35
C SER A 409 46.74 0.60 -18.28
N VAL A 410 46.92 1.20 -17.13
CA VAL A 410 48.06 2.10 -16.81
C VAL A 410 48.77 1.49 -15.61
N THR A 411 50.00 1.10 -15.83
CA THR A 411 50.86 0.45 -14.81
C THR A 411 52.01 1.34 -14.49
N ASP A 412 52.26 1.63 -13.22
CA ASP A 412 53.41 2.34 -12.72
C ASP A 412 54.30 1.46 -11.83
N THR A 413 55.54 1.83 -11.70
CA THR A 413 56.51 1.24 -10.77
C THR A 413 56.70 2.09 -9.54
N GLY A 414 55.60 2.75 -9.09
CA GLY A 414 55.63 3.70 -7.97
C GLY A 414 55.57 3.05 -6.61
N SER A 415 55.22 3.86 -5.60
CA SER A 415 55.20 3.44 -4.21
C SER A 415 54.14 2.38 -3.88
N GLY A 416 53.15 2.16 -4.76
CA GLY A 416 52.03 1.32 -4.51
C GLY A 416 50.99 1.94 -3.54
N ILE A 417 49.91 1.24 -3.33
CA ILE A 417 48.78 1.66 -2.51
C ILE A 417 48.52 0.63 -1.40
N PRO A 418 48.41 1.06 -0.12
CA PRO A 418 48.07 0.16 0.97
C PRO A 418 46.72 -0.55 0.71
N GLU A 419 46.62 -1.81 1.09
CA GLU A 419 45.40 -2.63 0.87
C GLU A 419 44.15 -1.98 1.52
N GLU A 420 44.31 -1.36 2.69
CA GLU A 420 43.23 -0.64 3.40
C GLU A 420 42.74 0.59 2.63
N ALA A 421 43.54 1.19 1.79
CA ALA A 421 43.20 2.37 0.99
C ALA A 421 42.47 2.00 -0.32
N ILE A 422 42.70 0.79 -0.86
CA ILE A 422 42.16 0.34 -2.14
C ILE A 422 40.63 0.52 -2.30
N PRO A 423 39.78 0.21 -1.29
CA PRO A 423 38.35 0.43 -1.41
C PRO A 423 37.91 1.89 -1.55
N HIS A 424 38.80 2.81 -1.15
CA HIS A 424 38.50 4.25 -1.01
C HIS A 424 39.14 5.14 -2.06
N ILE A 425 40.11 4.65 -2.85
CA ILE A 425 40.87 5.49 -3.78
C ILE A 425 40.03 6.16 -4.87
N PHE A 426 38.85 5.63 -5.15
CA PHE A 426 37.89 6.20 -6.09
C PHE A 426 36.88 7.13 -5.41
N ASP A 427 36.96 7.30 -4.06
CA ASP A 427 36.09 8.23 -3.34
C ASP A 427 36.60 9.65 -3.54
N ARG A 428 35.71 10.62 -3.60
CA ARG A 428 36.00 12.03 -3.84
C ARG A 428 36.85 12.59 -2.72
N PHE A 429 37.88 13.32 -3.06
CA PHE A 429 38.84 13.93 -2.12
C PHE A 429 39.63 12.93 -1.25
N TYR A 430 39.56 11.64 -1.57
CA TYR A 430 40.32 10.63 -0.85
C TYR A 430 41.79 10.65 -1.28
N ARG A 431 42.68 10.53 -0.28
CA ARG A 431 44.15 10.48 -0.46
C ARG A 431 44.71 9.41 0.48
N ALA A 432 45.44 8.45 -0.06
CA ALA A 432 45.98 7.31 0.70
C ALA A 432 46.99 7.73 1.80
N ASN A 433 47.73 8.80 1.57
CA ASN A 433 48.65 9.38 2.58
C ASN A 433 47.84 10.46 3.30
N GLY A 434 47.48 10.20 4.55
CA GLY A 434 46.60 11.05 5.37
C GLY A 434 46.97 12.53 5.42
N HIS A 435 46.15 13.32 6.06
CA HIS A 435 46.21 14.77 6.26
C HIS A 435 47.48 15.32 6.89
N ASP A 436 48.54 14.53 7.03
CA ASP A 436 49.83 15.02 7.53
C ASP A 436 50.50 15.91 6.48
N GLY A 437 50.52 17.20 6.78
CA GLY A 437 50.99 18.31 5.97
C GLY A 437 52.47 18.26 5.47
N SER A 438 53.01 17.05 5.30
CA SER A 438 54.39 16.85 4.87
C SER A 438 54.60 16.78 3.35
N THR A 439 53.49 16.82 2.54
CA THR A 439 53.61 16.99 1.09
C THR A 439 52.90 18.25 0.61
N THR A 440 53.29 19.40 1.14
CA THR A 440 52.98 20.73 0.61
C THR A 440 53.88 21.07 -0.56
N GLY A 441 53.84 20.24 -1.60
CA GLY A 441 54.45 20.62 -2.87
C GLY A 441 53.38 21.13 -3.83
N PRO A 442 53.72 21.96 -4.82
CA PRO A 442 52.80 22.51 -5.83
C PRO A 442 52.10 21.42 -6.68
N GLN A 443 52.48 20.17 -6.55
CA GLN A 443 51.99 19.02 -7.33
C GLN A 443 50.93 18.15 -6.60
N SER A 444 50.43 18.53 -5.42
CA SER A 444 49.43 17.74 -4.69
C SER A 444 48.04 17.82 -5.33
N GLY A 445 47.52 16.72 -5.93
CA GLY A 445 46.16 16.65 -6.50
C GLY A 445 45.07 16.61 -5.43
N PHE A 446 43.90 17.03 -5.80
CA PHE A 446 42.73 17.19 -4.93
C PHE A 446 42.00 15.89 -4.59
N GLY A 447 42.46 14.72 -5.08
CA GLY A 447 41.74 13.45 -4.89
C GLY A 447 40.46 13.34 -5.70
N LEU A 448 40.33 14.11 -6.78
CA LEU A 448 39.15 14.07 -7.68
C LEU A 448 39.41 13.26 -8.95
N GLY A 449 40.68 13.12 -9.40
CA GLY A 449 41.03 12.51 -10.67
C GLY A 449 40.55 11.07 -10.83
N LEU A 450 40.75 10.22 -9.81
CA LEU A 450 40.28 8.83 -9.84
C LEU A 450 38.75 8.73 -9.73
N ALA A 451 38.10 9.62 -9.00
CA ALA A 451 36.63 9.70 -8.96
C ALA A 451 36.04 10.06 -10.34
N ILE A 452 36.69 11.00 -11.06
CA ILE A 452 36.34 11.35 -12.45
C ILE A 452 36.52 10.14 -13.37
N VAL A 453 37.61 9.39 -13.27
CA VAL A 453 37.84 8.16 -14.04
C VAL A 453 36.72 7.14 -13.82
N ARG A 454 36.32 6.92 -12.56
CA ARG A 454 35.23 5.99 -12.25
C ARG A 454 33.90 6.45 -12.84
N GLU A 455 33.60 7.74 -12.75
CA GLU A 455 32.36 8.29 -13.27
C GLU A 455 32.31 8.21 -14.82
N ILE A 456 33.42 8.50 -15.48
CA ILE A 456 33.53 8.34 -16.94
C ILE A 456 33.32 6.88 -17.34
N ALA A 457 33.96 5.92 -16.66
CA ALA A 457 33.81 4.50 -16.93
C ALA A 457 32.35 4.05 -16.77
N VAL A 458 31.69 4.46 -15.68
CA VAL A 458 30.28 4.14 -15.40
C VAL A 458 29.34 4.75 -16.46
N ASN A 459 29.56 5.99 -16.86
CA ASN A 459 28.74 6.66 -17.88
C ASN A 459 28.87 6.00 -19.26
N HIS A 460 29.95 5.26 -19.51
CA HIS A 460 30.15 4.45 -20.70
C HIS A 460 29.72 2.98 -20.53
N GLY A 461 29.07 2.63 -19.37
CA GLY A 461 28.68 1.24 -19.07
C GLY A 461 29.84 0.31 -18.78
N GLY A 462 31.01 0.87 -18.50
CA GLY A 462 32.25 0.16 -18.20
C GLY A 462 32.52 0.03 -16.70
N THR A 463 33.73 -0.44 -16.37
CA THR A 463 34.22 -0.59 -14.99
C THR A 463 35.65 -0.13 -14.86
N VAL A 464 36.02 0.30 -13.66
CA VAL A 464 37.42 0.61 -13.31
C VAL A 464 37.85 -0.30 -12.17
N ASN A 465 39.07 -0.84 -12.27
CA ASN A 465 39.68 -1.71 -11.27
C ASN A 465 41.10 -1.26 -10.96
N VAL A 466 41.63 -1.70 -9.83
CA VAL A 466 43.01 -1.43 -9.41
C VAL A 466 43.64 -2.69 -8.82
N ALA A 467 44.88 -2.91 -9.15
CA ALA A 467 45.78 -3.88 -8.51
C ALA A 467 47.04 -3.14 -8.07
N SER A 468 47.39 -3.25 -6.81
CA SER A 468 48.56 -2.54 -6.29
C SER A 468 49.22 -3.32 -5.15
N GLU A 469 50.52 -3.20 -5.07
CA GLU A 469 51.35 -3.75 -4.01
C GLU A 469 52.39 -2.71 -3.58
N ILE A 470 52.50 -2.47 -2.28
CA ILE A 470 53.41 -1.47 -1.72
C ILE A 470 54.87 -1.79 -2.19
N GLY A 471 55.52 -0.78 -2.75
CA GLY A 471 56.89 -0.88 -3.24
C GLY A 471 57.08 -1.57 -4.60
N LYS A 472 55.97 -2.07 -5.23
CA LYS A 472 56.02 -2.67 -6.58
C LYS A 472 55.29 -1.84 -7.62
N GLY A 473 54.40 -0.93 -7.20
CA GLY A 473 53.67 -0.06 -8.08
C GLY A 473 52.18 -0.38 -8.14
N THR A 474 51.47 0.24 -9.09
CA THR A 474 50.03 0.15 -9.23
C THR A 474 49.63 -0.06 -10.68
N THR A 475 48.60 -0.87 -10.91
CA THR A 475 47.93 -1.02 -12.22
C THR A 475 46.50 -0.61 -12.10
N PHE A 476 46.11 0.44 -12.78
CA PHE A 476 44.70 0.83 -12.99
C PHE A 476 44.22 0.26 -14.30
N THR A 477 43.00 -0.23 -14.32
CA THR A 477 42.39 -0.85 -15.51
C THR A 477 40.99 -0.27 -15.71
N ILE A 478 40.71 0.23 -16.93
CA ILE A 478 39.39 0.64 -17.37
C ILE A 478 38.90 -0.35 -18.42
N ASP A 479 37.75 -0.96 -18.20
CA ASP A 479 37.05 -1.82 -19.14
C ASP A 479 35.91 -1.07 -19.78
N LEU A 480 35.94 -0.84 -21.09
CA LEU A 480 34.94 -0.10 -21.84
C LEU A 480 34.24 -1.04 -22.81
N PRO A 481 32.92 -1.21 -22.79
CA PRO A 481 32.20 -2.03 -23.73
C PRO A 481 32.21 -1.44 -25.15
N SER A 482 32.22 -2.29 -26.20
CA SER A 482 32.18 -1.85 -27.60
C SER A 482 30.82 -1.23 -27.99
N VAL A 483 29.76 -1.60 -27.29
CA VAL A 483 28.39 -1.09 -27.48
C VAL A 483 27.83 -0.68 -26.14
N GLN A 484 27.39 0.55 -26.00
CA GLN A 484 26.68 1.00 -24.80
C GLN A 484 25.35 0.24 -24.69
N LYS A 485 25.15 -0.54 -23.63
CA LYS A 485 23.81 -1.02 -23.26
C LYS A 485 22.96 0.20 -22.85
N ARG A 486 21.98 0.51 -23.68
CA ARG A 486 20.94 1.51 -23.36
C ARG A 486 20.17 1.17 -22.09
#